data_46cbb2748d5677e233f018bbfa1165c4
#
_entry.id   46cbb2748d5677e233f018bbfa1165c4
#
_cell.length_a   1.000
_cell.length_b   1.000
_cell.length_c   1.000
_cell.angle_alpha   90.00
_cell.angle_beta   90.00
_cell.angle_gamma   90.00
#
_symmetry.space_group_name_H-M   'P 1'
#
loop_
_entity.id
_entity.type
_entity.pdbx_description
1 polymer ?
#
loop_
_entity_poly.entity_id
_entity_poly.type
_entity_poly.pdbx_seq_one_letter_code
_entity_poly.pdbx_strand_id
1 'polypeptide(L)'
;MATRIHPTADVSKAAEIGDGTQIWHEAQVREGARIGRHCRIGKGVYIDTNVRIGDNCKLQNQVSVYQGVTLGDRVFVGPHACFTNDLIPRAARTDWKEHDFADRGAEWEIVPTLVEDGASIGANATILCGITIGASSMVGAGAVVTKDVPRYALVYGNPAEVHGYVCDCGRKLNAKMYCAHCRKTIVLKVHR
;
A
#
# COMPACT_ATOMS: atom_id res chain seq x y z
N MET A 1 -18.56 1.30 15.98
CA MET A 1 -18.18 -0.06 16.43
C MET A 1 -16.89 0.03 17.21
N ALA A 2 -16.71 -0.80 18.25
CA ALA A 2 -15.45 -0.80 19.00
C ALA A 2 -14.29 -1.35 18.15
N THR A 3 -13.11 -0.80 18.37
CA THR A 3 -11.84 -1.33 17.81
C THR A 3 -11.56 -2.72 18.42
N ARG A 4 -11.12 -3.66 17.59
CA ARG A 4 -10.82 -5.03 18.01
C ARG A 4 -9.40 -5.39 17.63
N ILE A 5 -8.56 -5.64 18.62
CA ILE A 5 -7.17 -6.08 18.44
C ILE A 5 -7.06 -7.51 18.98
N HIS A 6 -6.56 -8.44 18.14
CA HIS A 6 -6.35 -9.82 18.57
C HIS A 6 -5.25 -9.88 19.63
N PRO A 7 -5.37 -10.71 20.69
CA PRO A 7 -4.37 -10.79 21.77
C PRO A 7 -2.94 -11.15 21.33
N THR A 8 -2.77 -11.80 20.17
CA THR A 8 -1.44 -12.12 19.61
C THR A 8 -0.90 -11.05 18.65
N ALA A 9 -1.64 -9.97 18.39
CA ALA A 9 -1.13 -8.86 17.61
C ALA A 9 -0.21 -7.99 18.48
N ASP A 10 0.91 -7.56 17.90
CA ASP A 10 1.87 -6.65 18.52
C ASP A 10 1.59 -5.21 18.03
N VAL A 11 0.87 -4.44 18.83
CA VAL A 11 0.49 -3.07 18.49
C VAL A 11 1.13 -2.10 19.46
N SER A 12 1.99 -1.24 18.95
CA SER A 12 2.66 -0.20 19.74
C SER A 12 1.64 0.70 20.44
N LYS A 13 1.91 1.03 21.70
CA LYS A 13 1.10 2.00 22.48
C LYS A 13 1.15 3.43 21.88
N ALA A 14 2.15 3.70 21.06
CA ALA A 14 2.30 4.98 20.33
C ALA A 14 1.65 4.95 18.94
N ALA A 15 0.98 3.86 18.56
CA ALA A 15 0.17 3.81 17.35
C ALA A 15 -1.25 4.33 17.59
N GLU A 16 -1.81 5.02 16.59
CA GLU A 16 -3.19 5.51 16.63
C GLU A 16 -4.09 4.61 15.78
N ILE A 17 -5.10 4.01 16.40
CA ILE A 17 -6.03 3.08 15.72
C ILE A 17 -7.44 3.66 15.76
N GLY A 18 -8.00 3.93 14.59
CA GLY A 18 -9.35 4.48 14.45
C GLY A 18 -10.47 3.49 14.83
N ASP A 19 -11.63 4.05 15.19
CA ASP A 19 -12.80 3.29 15.65
C ASP A 19 -13.26 2.25 14.62
N GLY A 20 -13.68 1.08 15.14
CA GLY A 20 -14.20 -0.02 14.32
C GLY A 20 -13.16 -0.79 13.52
N THR A 21 -11.88 -0.43 13.64
CA THR A 21 -10.78 -1.15 13.00
C THR A 21 -10.53 -2.49 13.70
N GLN A 22 -10.24 -3.52 12.89
CA GLN A 22 -9.97 -4.87 13.35
C GLN A 22 -8.55 -5.28 12.96
N ILE A 23 -7.77 -5.70 13.95
CA ILE A 23 -6.39 -6.18 13.78
C ILE A 23 -6.34 -7.64 14.18
N TRP A 24 -5.91 -8.49 13.25
CA TRP A 24 -5.92 -9.94 13.41
C TRP A 24 -4.60 -10.48 13.98
N HIS A 25 -4.52 -11.81 14.12
CA HIS A 25 -3.43 -12.57 14.71
C HIS A 25 -2.06 -12.15 14.16
N GLU A 26 -1.07 -12.02 15.03
CA GLU A 26 0.35 -11.85 14.66
C GLU A 26 0.63 -10.62 13.77
N ALA A 27 -0.34 -9.71 13.61
CA ALA A 27 -0.09 -8.45 12.95
C ALA A 27 0.80 -7.57 13.85
N GLN A 28 1.77 -6.88 13.24
CA GLN A 28 2.64 -5.95 13.94
C GLN A 28 2.38 -4.52 13.46
N VAL A 29 2.13 -3.61 14.39
CA VAL A 29 1.94 -2.17 14.12
C VAL A 29 2.93 -1.38 14.97
N ARG A 30 3.85 -0.72 14.29
CA ARG A 30 4.95 0.01 14.92
C ARG A 30 4.52 1.38 15.45
N GLU A 31 5.45 1.99 16.15
CA GLU A 31 5.30 3.31 16.79
C GLU A 31 5.00 4.42 15.77
N GLY A 32 4.12 5.33 16.14
CA GLY A 32 3.71 6.47 15.31
C GLY A 32 2.86 6.11 14.08
N ALA A 33 2.60 4.83 13.82
CA ALA A 33 1.68 4.42 12.77
C ALA A 33 0.26 4.92 13.06
N ARG A 34 -0.45 5.37 12.02
CA ARG A 34 -1.83 5.85 12.11
C ARG A 34 -2.72 5.07 11.17
N ILE A 35 -3.69 4.37 11.71
CA ILE A 35 -4.67 3.58 10.97
C ILE A 35 -6.04 4.19 11.18
N GLY A 36 -6.72 4.52 10.10
CA GLY A 36 -8.06 5.11 10.11
C GLY A 36 -9.13 4.18 10.64
N ARG A 37 -10.38 4.58 10.48
CA ARG A 37 -11.56 3.88 10.98
C ARG A 37 -12.01 2.75 10.07
N HIS A 38 -12.64 1.73 10.65
CA HIS A 38 -13.27 0.61 9.95
C HIS A 38 -12.32 -0.19 9.04
N CYS A 39 -11.02 -0.16 9.33
CA CYS A 39 -10.02 -0.94 8.61
C CYS A 39 -10.02 -2.42 9.02
N ARG A 40 -9.50 -3.26 8.15
CA ARG A 40 -9.26 -4.69 8.43
C ARG A 40 -7.82 -5.02 8.14
N ILE A 41 -7.07 -5.32 9.19
CA ILE A 41 -5.64 -5.66 9.13
C ILE A 41 -5.51 -7.15 9.34
N GLY A 42 -5.14 -7.87 8.31
CA GLY A 42 -5.08 -9.32 8.26
C GLY A 42 -3.99 -9.93 9.14
N LYS A 43 -3.96 -11.27 9.19
CA LYS A 43 -2.94 -12.01 9.94
C LYS A 43 -1.53 -11.69 9.43
N GLY A 44 -0.59 -11.47 10.37
CA GLY A 44 0.82 -11.28 10.04
C GLY A 44 1.13 -10.05 9.16
N VAL A 45 0.23 -9.08 9.11
CA VAL A 45 0.50 -7.80 8.43
C VAL A 45 1.55 -7.03 9.23
N TYR A 46 2.56 -6.51 8.53
CA TYR A 46 3.55 -5.61 9.10
C TYR A 46 3.27 -4.17 8.68
N ILE A 47 3.09 -3.29 9.65
CA ILE A 47 2.92 -1.85 9.46
C ILE A 47 4.02 -1.14 10.23
N ASP A 48 4.92 -0.51 9.50
CA ASP A 48 6.14 0.09 10.04
C ASP A 48 5.88 1.47 10.67
N THR A 49 6.94 2.02 11.23
CA THR A 49 6.98 3.31 11.93
C THR A 49 6.42 4.43 11.05
N ASN A 50 5.57 5.27 11.65
CA ASN A 50 4.96 6.46 11.03
C ASN A 50 4.14 6.21 9.74
N VAL A 51 3.84 4.98 9.36
CA VAL A 51 2.95 4.66 8.24
C VAL A 51 1.56 5.27 8.46
N ARG A 52 0.94 5.76 7.38
CA ARG A 52 -0.41 6.32 7.41
C ARG A 52 -1.35 5.49 6.55
N ILE A 53 -2.48 5.10 7.11
CA ILE A 53 -3.53 4.32 6.45
C ILE A 53 -4.86 5.02 6.69
N GLY A 54 -5.56 5.37 5.62
CA GLY A 54 -6.88 6.02 5.67
C GLY A 54 -8.00 5.11 6.17
N ASP A 55 -9.23 5.57 6.03
CA ASP A 55 -10.43 4.88 6.49
C ASP A 55 -10.85 3.73 5.55
N ASN A 56 -11.51 2.71 6.10
CA ASN A 56 -12.14 1.59 5.35
C ASN A 56 -11.16 0.75 4.50
N CYS A 57 -9.89 0.75 4.85
CA CYS A 57 -8.87 -0.05 4.16
C CYS A 57 -8.93 -1.53 4.54
N LYS A 58 -8.52 -2.39 3.59
CA LYS A 58 -8.39 -3.84 3.82
C LYS A 58 -6.99 -4.29 3.41
N LEU A 59 -6.16 -4.61 4.39
CA LEU A 59 -4.86 -5.24 4.17
C LEU A 59 -5.01 -6.73 4.47
N GLN A 60 -4.77 -7.55 3.46
CA GLN A 60 -4.87 -8.99 3.59
C GLN A 60 -3.66 -9.59 4.31
N ASN A 61 -3.66 -10.89 4.55
CA ASN A 61 -2.63 -11.56 5.32
C ASN A 61 -1.23 -11.34 4.74
N GLN A 62 -0.21 -11.19 5.63
CA GLN A 62 1.20 -11.10 5.28
C GLN A 62 1.57 -9.93 4.35
N VAL A 63 0.80 -8.85 4.37
CA VAL A 63 1.17 -7.60 3.68
C VAL A 63 2.27 -6.90 4.48
N SER A 64 3.28 -6.36 3.78
CA SER A 64 4.33 -5.53 4.39
C SER A 64 4.22 -4.09 3.91
N VAL A 65 4.00 -3.18 4.85
CA VAL A 65 3.91 -1.72 4.60
C VAL A 65 5.03 -1.05 5.37
N TYR A 66 6.11 -0.72 4.69
CA TYR A 66 7.29 -0.11 5.29
C TYR A 66 7.16 1.40 5.46
N GLN A 67 8.03 1.97 6.29
CA GLN A 67 8.10 3.40 6.56
C GLN A 67 8.18 4.23 5.26
N GLY A 68 7.48 5.37 5.22
CA GLY A 68 7.38 6.22 4.02
C GLY A 68 6.14 5.95 3.17
N VAL A 69 5.41 4.85 3.41
CA VAL A 69 4.19 4.54 2.67
C VAL A 69 2.98 5.25 3.29
N THR A 70 2.16 5.83 2.43
CA THR A 70 0.84 6.36 2.78
C THR A 70 -0.23 5.69 1.93
N LEU A 71 -1.25 5.13 2.56
CA LEU A 71 -2.45 4.59 1.93
C LEU A 71 -3.63 5.53 2.18
N GLY A 72 -4.31 5.96 1.13
CA GLY A 72 -5.56 6.72 1.21
C GLY A 72 -6.73 5.88 1.74
N ASP A 73 -7.94 6.39 1.56
CA ASP A 73 -9.16 5.71 1.99
C ASP A 73 -9.54 4.55 1.07
N ARG A 74 -10.21 3.54 1.61
CA ARG A 74 -10.80 2.42 0.84
C ARG A 74 -9.79 1.65 -0.02
N VAL A 75 -8.53 1.67 0.35
CA VAL A 75 -7.47 0.91 -0.32
C VAL A 75 -7.60 -0.57 0.02
N PHE A 76 -7.50 -1.42 -1.00
CA PHE A 76 -7.40 -2.86 -0.85
C PHE A 76 -5.96 -3.30 -1.15
N VAL A 77 -5.37 -4.10 -0.27
CA VAL A 77 -4.04 -4.70 -0.47
C VAL A 77 -4.16 -6.21 -0.33
N GLY A 78 -3.89 -6.91 -1.41
CA GLY A 78 -3.94 -8.38 -1.51
C GLY A 78 -2.85 -9.06 -0.67
N PRO A 79 -3.03 -10.35 -0.32
CA PRO A 79 -2.09 -11.05 0.55
C PRO A 79 -0.69 -11.10 -0.04
N HIS A 80 0.30 -11.03 0.85
CA HIS A 80 1.73 -11.04 0.52
C HIS A 80 2.21 -9.90 -0.40
N ALA A 81 1.42 -8.86 -0.63
CA ALA A 81 1.92 -7.68 -1.32
C ALA A 81 2.94 -6.94 -0.44
N CYS A 82 3.98 -6.39 -1.06
CA CYS A 82 5.07 -5.73 -0.37
C CYS A 82 5.34 -4.35 -1.00
N PHE A 83 5.44 -3.33 -0.13
CA PHE A 83 5.93 -2.01 -0.50
C PHE A 83 7.39 -1.90 -0.09
N THR A 84 8.27 -1.47 -0.99
CA THR A 84 9.66 -1.17 -0.62
C THR A 84 9.79 0.28 -0.15
N ASN A 85 10.89 0.65 0.48
CA ASN A 85 11.16 2.02 0.93
C ASN A 85 12.62 2.46 0.71
N ASP A 86 13.43 1.58 0.13
CA ASP A 86 14.83 1.83 -0.21
C ASP A 86 15.05 1.52 -1.70
N LEU A 87 15.57 2.49 -2.46
CA LEU A 87 15.87 2.34 -3.90
C LEU A 87 17.20 1.64 -4.15
N ILE A 88 18.14 1.73 -3.21
CA ILE A 88 19.51 1.21 -3.35
C ILE A 88 19.87 0.38 -2.10
N PRO A 89 19.15 -0.74 -1.86
CA PRO A 89 19.34 -1.53 -0.65
C PRO A 89 20.73 -2.16 -0.61
N ARG A 90 21.48 -1.89 0.46
CA ARG A 90 22.76 -2.52 0.76
C ARG A 90 22.83 -2.83 2.25
N ALA A 91 23.32 -4.01 2.57
CA ALA A 91 23.59 -4.38 3.95
C ALA A 91 24.79 -3.61 4.51
N ALA A 92 25.75 -3.33 3.65
CA ALA A 92 26.96 -2.55 3.93
C ALA A 92 27.46 -1.91 2.63
N ARG A 93 28.12 -0.76 2.74
CA ARG A 93 28.83 -0.12 1.63
C ARG A 93 30.34 -0.43 1.76
N THR A 94 31.04 -0.48 0.64
CA THR A 94 32.48 -0.80 0.61
C THR A 94 33.36 0.28 1.25
N ASP A 95 32.82 1.50 1.39
CA ASP A 95 33.47 2.66 1.99
C ASP A 95 33.13 2.81 3.50
N TRP A 96 32.27 1.95 4.05
CA TRP A 96 31.91 1.99 5.47
C TRP A 96 33.01 1.41 6.35
N LYS A 97 33.25 2.06 7.50
CA LYS A 97 34.09 1.53 8.56
C LYS A 97 33.26 0.65 9.48
N GLU A 98 33.92 -0.24 10.22
CA GLU A 98 33.27 -1.24 11.08
C GLU A 98 32.29 -0.64 12.09
N HIS A 99 32.55 0.58 12.58
CA HIS A 99 31.66 1.29 13.52
C HIS A 99 30.41 1.93 12.86
N ASP A 100 30.39 2.09 11.53
CA ASP A 100 29.26 2.68 10.81
C ASP A 100 28.04 1.75 10.76
N PHE A 101 28.21 0.45 11.09
CA PHE A 101 27.12 -0.50 11.20
C PHE A 101 26.18 -0.25 12.40
N ALA A 102 26.65 0.46 13.44
CA ALA A 102 25.87 0.72 14.64
C ALA A 102 24.93 1.94 14.49
N ASP A 103 25.24 2.87 13.59
CA ASP A 103 24.51 4.13 13.45
C ASP A 103 23.88 4.28 12.05
N ARG A 104 22.98 3.34 11.69
CA ARG A 104 22.27 3.32 10.40
C ARG A 104 21.24 4.41 10.23
N GLY A 105 21.01 5.26 11.24
CA GLY A 105 19.97 6.30 11.21
C GLY A 105 20.24 7.44 10.24
N ALA A 106 21.48 7.66 9.82
CA ALA A 106 21.88 8.85 9.07
C ALA A 106 22.00 8.66 7.55
N GLU A 107 22.04 7.41 7.02
CA GLU A 107 22.34 7.17 5.61
C GLU A 107 21.22 6.47 4.81
N TRP A 108 20.11 6.18 5.45
CA TRP A 108 18.99 5.53 4.79
C TRP A 108 17.96 6.55 4.30
N GLU A 109 17.93 6.80 3.02
CA GLU A 109 16.95 7.69 2.42
C GLU A 109 15.62 6.93 2.24
N ILE A 110 14.62 7.31 3.05
CA ILE A 110 13.26 6.79 2.89
C ILE A 110 12.61 7.53 1.73
N VAL A 111 12.28 6.78 0.68
CA VAL A 111 11.61 7.33 -0.49
C VAL A 111 10.09 7.08 -0.37
N PRO A 112 9.28 8.16 -0.23
CA PRO A 112 7.86 8.01 0.06
C PRO A 112 7.07 7.42 -1.11
N THR A 113 6.07 6.60 -0.79
CA THR A 113 5.11 6.01 -1.74
C THR A 113 3.70 6.40 -1.35
N LEU A 114 2.90 6.83 -2.32
CA LEU A 114 1.50 7.17 -2.13
C LEU A 114 0.59 6.19 -2.85
N VAL A 115 -0.38 5.64 -2.13
CA VAL A 115 -1.52 4.92 -2.72
C VAL A 115 -2.77 5.76 -2.50
N GLU A 116 -3.33 6.27 -3.59
CA GLU A 116 -4.53 7.10 -3.53
C GLU A 116 -5.79 6.29 -3.26
N ASP A 117 -6.89 7.01 -2.96
CA ASP A 117 -8.18 6.46 -2.55
C ASP A 117 -8.74 5.40 -3.51
N GLY A 118 -9.24 4.32 -2.92
CA GLY A 118 -9.94 3.27 -3.67
C GLY A 118 -9.06 2.41 -4.56
N ALA A 119 -7.75 2.61 -4.57
CA ALA A 119 -6.83 1.75 -5.32
C ALA A 119 -6.83 0.32 -4.77
N SER A 120 -6.60 -0.64 -5.67
CA SER A 120 -6.53 -2.08 -5.34
C SER A 120 -5.20 -2.67 -5.77
N ILE A 121 -4.53 -3.35 -4.87
CA ILE A 121 -3.24 -4.01 -5.11
C ILE A 121 -3.45 -5.51 -5.01
N GLY A 122 -3.08 -6.23 -6.06
CA GLY A 122 -3.22 -7.68 -6.15
C GLY A 122 -2.26 -8.44 -5.24
N ALA A 123 -2.58 -9.72 -5.00
CA ALA A 123 -1.74 -10.61 -4.19
C ALA A 123 -0.32 -10.73 -4.76
N ASN A 124 0.69 -10.83 -3.87
CA ASN A 124 2.11 -10.95 -4.25
C ASN A 124 2.64 -9.82 -5.15
N ALA A 125 1.96 -8.68 -5.25
CA ALA A 125 2.50 -7.54 -5.97
C ALA A 125 3.64 -6.90 -5.17
N THR A 126 4.67 -6.44 -5.89
CA THR A 126 5.76 -5.64 -5.32
C THR A 126 5.65 -4.21 -5.83
N ILE A 127 5.60 -3.26 -4.91
CA ILE A 127 5.50 -1.83 -5.20
C ILE A 127 6.83 -1.19 -4.84
N LEU A 128 7.55 -0.68 -5.83
CA LEU A 128 8.78 0.07 -5.58
C LEU A 128 8.44 1.40 -4.90
N CYS A 129 9.38 1.90 -4.09
CA CYS A 129 9.23 3.21 -3.46
C CYS A 129 9.38 4.35 -4.46
N GLY A 130 8.92 5.54 -4.08
CA GLY A 130 9.03 6.76 -4.89
C GLY A 130 7.93 6.93 -5.93
N ILE A 131 6.87 6.11 -5.90
CA ILE A 131 5.80 6.15 -6.91
C ILE A 131 4.44 6.45 -6.30
N THR A 132 3.53 6.89 -7.16
CA THR A 132 2.12 7.09 -6.83
C THR A 132 1.26 6.03 -7.53
N ILE A 133 0.44 5.33 -6.75
CA ILE A 133 -0.62 4.46 -7.26
C ILE A 133 -1.92 5.27 -7.28
N GLY A 134 -2.34 5.68 -8.47
CA GLY A 134 -3.46 6.61 -8.66
C GLY A 134 -4.81 6.05 -8.20
N ALA A 135 -5.73 6.97 -7.86
CA ALA A 135 -7.03 6.63 -7.29
C ALA A 135 -7.85 5.66 -8.16
N SER A 136 -8.51 4.71 -7.49
CA SER A 136 -9.34 3.67 -8.13
C SER A 136 -8.59 2.82 -9.17
N SER A 137 -7.26 2.85 -9.21
CA SER A 137 -6.47 1.97 -10.07
C SER A 137 -6.45 0.55 -9.55
N MET A 138 -6.05 -0.39 -10.40
CA MET A 138 -5.93 -1.79 -10.04
C MET A 138 -4.60 -2.36 -10.50
N VAL A 139 -3.82 -2.82 -9.54
CA VAL A 139 -2.57 -3.56 -9.75
C VAL A 139 -2.90 -5.05 -9.73
N GLY A 140 -2.55 -5.76 -10.79
CA GLY A 140 -2.76 -7.21 -10.89
C GLY A 140 -1.89 -8.01 -9.92
N ALA A 141 -2.32 -9.23 -9.61
CA ALA A 141 -1.55 -10.14 -8.76
C ALA A 141 -0.17 -10.46 -9.39
N GLY A 142 0.87 -10.52 -8.56
CA GLY A 142 2.24 -10.81 -8.98
C GLY A 142 2.93 -9.68 -9.78
N ALA A 143 2.31 -8.52 -9.91
CA ALA A 143 2.90 -7.40 -10.64
C ALA A 143 4.09 -6.79 -9.88
N VAL A 144 5.11 -6.30 -10.63
CA VAL A 144 6.20 -5.49 -10.10
C VAL A 144 6.04 -4.06 -10.62
N VAL A 145 5.54 -3.17 -9.76
CA VAL A 145 5.23 -1.78 -10.13
C VAL A 145 6.45 -0.91 -9.90
N THR A 146 6.99 -0.36 -10.97
CA THR A 146 8.25 0.41 -10.99
C THR A 146 8.06 1.88 -11.38
N LYS A 147 6.83 2.30 -11.71
CA LYS A 147 6.47 3.64 -12.16
C LYS A 147 5.10 4.02 -11.63
N ASP A 148 4.78 5.31 -11.64
CA ASP A 148 3.46 5.81 -11.30
C ASP A 148 2.36 5.11 -12.09
N VAL A 149 1.27 4.80 -11.38
CA VAL A 149 0.08 4.18 -11.96
C VAL A 149 -1.01 5.24 -12.12
N PRO A 150 -1.49 5.50 -13.34
CA PRO A 150 -2.56 6.48 -13.54
C PRO A 150 -3.87 6.08 -12.84
N ARG A 151 -4.68 7.06 -12.50
CA ARG A 151 -6.02 6.84 -11.93
C ARG A 151 -6.84 5.90 -12.84
N TYR A 152 -7.56 4.98 -12.22
CA TYR A 152 -8.38 3.96 -12.89
C TYR A 152 -7.61 3.00 -13.79
N ALA A 153 -6.28 3.10 -13.92
CA ALA A 153 -5.53 2.18 -14.76
C ALA A 153 -5.55 0.76 -14.20
N LEU A 154 -5.61 -0.22 -15.09
CA LEU A 154 -5.34 -1.62 -14.80
C LEU A 154 -3.91 -1.93 -15.24
N VAL A 155 -3.04 -2.22 -14.28
CA VAL A 155 -1.63 -2.54 -14.55
C VAL A 155 -1.30 -3.94 -14.05
N TYR A 156 -0.48 -4.68 -14.81
CA TYR A 156 0.09 -5.95 -14.38
C TYR A 156 1.35 -6.29 -15.19
N GLY A 157 2.06 -7.34 -14.77
CA GLY A 157 3.31 -7.79 -15.38
C GLY A 157 4.55 -7.46 -14.55
N ASN A 158 5.72 -7.81 -15.06
CA ASN A 158 7.03 -7.51 -14.49
C ASN A 158 7.99 -7.04 -15.61
N PRO A 159 8.27 -5.73 -15.71
CA PRO A 159 7.62 -4.64 -14.98
C PRO A 159 6.13 -4.50 -15.32
N ALA A 160 5.35 -3.90 -14.40
CA ALA A 160 3.93 -3.66 -14.63
C ALA A 160 3.69 -2.58 -15.69
N GLU A 161 2.81 -2.87 -16.64
CA GLU A 161 2.41 -1.97 -17.72
C GLU A 161 0.88 -1.76 -17.72
N VAL A 162 0.41 -0.68 -18.36
CA VAL A 162 -1.02 -0.36 -18.46
C VAL A 162 -1.68 -1.27 -19.50
N HIS A 163 -2.68 -2.06 -19.09
CA HIS A 163 -3.44 -2.97 -19.94
C HIS A 163 -4.92 -2.57 -20.09
N GLY A 164 -5.27 -1.37 -19.67
CA GLY A 164 -6.61 -0.81 -19.77
C GLY A 164 -7.01 -0.04 -18.52
N TYR A 165 -8.31 0.10 -18.33
CA TYR A 165 -8.86 0.86 -17.22
C TYR A 165 -9.98 0.11 -16.52
N VAL A 166 -10.22 0.43 -15.25
CA VAL A 166 -11.28 -0.17 -14.43
C VAL A 166 -12.25 0.89 -13.94
N CYS A 167 -13.44 0.47 -13.61
CA CYS A 167 -14.45 1.28 -12.93
C CYS A 167 -14.24 1.24 -11.41
N ASP A 168 -14.85 2.16 -10.66
CA ASP A 168 -14.87 2.10 -9.18
C ASP A 168 -15.40 0.75 -8.64
N CYS A 169 -16.19 0.03 -9.42
CA CYS A 169 -16.64 -1.32 -9.04
C CYS A 169 -15.61 -2.42 -9.33
N GLY A 170 -14.42 -2.08 -9.82
CA GLY A 170 -13.34 -3.01 -10.16
C GLY A 170 -13.47 -3.70 -11.53
N ARG A 171 -14.57 -3.52 -12.26
CA ARG A 171 -14.73 -4.14 -13.58
C ARG A 171 -14.01 -3.36 -14.67
N LYS A 172 -13.42 -4.08 -15.64
CA LYS A 172 -12.75 -3.49 -16.78
C LYS A 172 -13.71 -2.62 -17.60
N LEU A 173 -13.23 -1.45 -18.02
CA LEU A 173 -13.94 -0.53 -18.91
C LEU A 173 -13.73 -0.93 -20.38
N ASN A 174 -14.69 -0.59 -21.23
CA ASN A 174 -14.52 -0.71 -22.67
C ASN A 174 -13.69 0.46 -23.25
N ALA A 175 -13.43 0.45 -24.55
CA ALA A 175 -12.64 1.47 -25.25
C ALA A 175 -13.23 2.91 -25.13
N LYS A 176 -14.53 3.03 -24.81
CA LYS A 176 -15.19 4.33 -24.56
C LYS A 176 -15.18 4.73 -23.08
N MET A 177 -14.37 4.06 -22.26
CA MET A 177 -14.31 4.25 -20.79
C MET A 177 -15.66 4.00 -20.09
N TYR A 178 -16.53 3.17 -20.67
CA TYR A 178 -17.85 2.86 -20.15
C TYR A 178 -17.86 1.55 -19.38
N CYS A 179 -18.49 1.58 -18.21
CA CYS A 179 -18.76 0.40 -17.40
C CYS A 179 -20.18 -0.12 -17.63
N ALA A 180 -20.32 -1.27 -18.25
CA ALA A 180 -21.64 -1.87 -18.53
C ALA A 180 -22.41 -2.24 -17.24
N HIS A 181 -21.71 -2.60 -16.17
CA HIS A 181 -22.32 -2.95 -14.88
C HIS A 181 -22.89 -1.72 -14.14
N CYS A 182 -22.08 -0.69 -13.99
CA CYS A 182 -22.48 0.55 -13.30
C CYS A 182 -23.25 1.51 -14.21
N ARG A 183 -23.31 1.24 -15.52
CA ARG A 183 -23.93 2.08 -16.56
C ARG A 183 -23.42 3.51 -16.54
N LYS A 184 -22.11 3.70 -16.34
CA LYS A 184 -21.46 5.02 -16.30
C LYS A 184 -20.17 5.06 -17.09
N THR A 185 -19.82 6.23 -17.57
CA THR A 185 -18.53 6.53 -18.21
C THR A 185 -17.60 7.16 -17.18
N ILE A 186 -16.35 6.75 -17.15
CA ILE A 186 -15.30 7.36 -16.33
C ILE A 186 -14.61 8.45 -17.17
N VAL A 187 -14.54 9.65 -16.63
CA VAL A 187 -13.84 10.78 -17.25
C VAL A 187 -12.51 10.96 -16.54
N LEU A 188 -11.42 10.74 -17.25
CA LEU A 188 -10.08 11.02 -16.73
C LEU A 188 -9.84 12.52 -16.82
N LYS A 189 -9.89 13.23 -15.68
CA LYS A 189 -9.42 14.63 -15.63
C LYS A 189 -7.90 14.60 -15.76
N VAL A 190 -7.39 15.14 -16.84
CA VAL A 190 -5.96 15.45 -17.00
C VAL A 190 -5.70 16.67 -16.11
N HIS A 191 -5.07 16.47 -14.96
CA HIS A 191 -4.46 17.59 -14.24
C HIS A 191 -3.26 18.05 -15.07
N ARG A 192 -3.38 19.24 -15.66
CA ARG A 192 -2.27 19.96 -16.30
C ARG A 192 -1.37 20.53 -15.21
#